data_30fa7961f1aecc44e4278c2827d5ce36
#
_entry.id   30fa7961f1aecc44e4278c2827d5ce36
#
_cell.length_a   1.000
_cell.length_b   1.000
_cell.length_c   1.000
_cell.angle_alpha   90.00
_cell.angle_beta   90.00
_cell.angle_gamma   90.00
#
_symmetry.space_group_name_H-M   'P 1'
#
loop_
_entity.id
_entity.type
_entity.pdbx_description
1 polymer ?
#
loop_
_entity_poly.entity_id
_entity_poly.type
_entity_poly.pdbx_seq_one_letter_code
_entity_poly.pdbx_strand_id
1 'polypeptide(L)'
;MRIVSEFPHKVKVLEKEVWIPMKRGDRLAARIWLPVDAEQNPVPALLEYIPYRKRDMTRPGDEPKHAWFAGHGYASLRVDMAGAGDSFGVMRDEYARQELQDGKEVIAWIARQPWCTGKVGMFGISWGGFNSLQVAAL
;
A
#
# COMPACT_ATOMS: atom_id res chain seq x y z
N MET A 1 -24.01 13.18 -12.08
CA MET A 1 -22.86 12.32 -11.70
C MET A 1 -22.16 11.89 -12.98
N ARG A 2 -20.85 12.14 -13.13
CA ARG A 2 -20.07 11.72 -14.29
C ARG A 2 -19.49 10.33 -13.98
N ILE A 3 -19.85 9.33 -14.78
CA ILE A 3 -19.24 8.01 -14.68
C ILE A 3 -17.92 8.05 -15.48
N VAL A 4 -16.81 7.77 -14.83
CA VAL A 4 -15.50 7.63 -15.50
C VAL A 4 -15.31 6.15 -15.76
N SER A 5 -15.38 5.75 -17.03
CA SER A 5 -15.22 4.38 -17.50
C SER A 5 -13.83 4.09 -18.07
N GLU A 6 -13.05 5.13 -18.36
CA GLU A 6 -11.71 5.02 -18.94
C GLU A 6 -10.71 5.84 -18.13
N PHE A 7 -9.55 5.25 -17.86
CA PHE A 7 -8.44 5.90 -17.19
C PHE A 7 -7.34 6.26 -18.22
N PRO A 8 -6.54 7.31 -17.96
CA PRO A 8 -5.36 7.65 -18.79
C PRO A 8 -4.37 6.49 -18.95
N HIS A 9 -4.21 5.67 -17.91
CA HIS A 9 -3.32 4.52 -17.92
C HIS A 9 -4.10 3.22 -17.77
N LYS A 10 -3.69 2.18 -18.51
CA LYS A 10 -4.13 0.80 -18.26
C LYS A 10 -3.52 0.31 -16.95
N VAL A 11 -4.29 -0.42 -16.15
CA VAL A 11 -3.90 -0.88 -14.81
C VAL A 11 -3.67 -2.39 -14.81
N LYS A 12 -2.57 -2.81 -14.18
CA LYS A 12 -2.32 -4.20 -13.76
C LYS A 12 -2.37 -4.31 -12.24
N VAL A 13 -2.79 -5.46 -11.73
CA VAL A 13 -2.88 -5.73 -10.30
C VAL A 13 -1.95 -6.89 -9.94
N LEU A 14 -1.06 -6.65 -8.97
CA LEU A 14 -0.21 -7.66 -8.36
C LEU A 14 -0.84 -8.06 -7.02
N GLU A 15 -1.29 -9.29 -6.91
CA GLU A 15 -2.02 -9.75 -5.72
C GLU A 15 -1.44 -11.02 -5.12
N LYS A 16 -0.96 -11.96 -5.95
CA LYS A 16 -0.43 -13.22 -5.47
C LYS A 16 1.01 -13.06 -5.05
N GLU A 17 1.34 -13.54 -3.84
CA GLU A 17 2.71 -13.60 -3.32
C GLU A 17 3.47 -12.26 -3.30
N VAL A 18 2.75 -11.15 -3.11
CA VAL A 18 3.38 -9.84 -2.94
C VAL A 18 3.75 -9.68 -1.46
N TRP A 19 5.02 -9.93 -1.16
CA TRP A 19 5.55 -9.89 0.19
C TRP A 19 6.59 -8.80 0.36
N ILE A 20 6.43 -8.01 1.41
CA ILE A 20 7.40 -6.99 1.83
C ILE A 20 8.22 -7.57 2.98
N PRO A 21 9.52 -7.87 2.76
CA PRO A 21 10.38 -8.41 3.80
C PRO A 21 10.67 -7.34 4.86
N MET A 22 10.55 -7.72 6.13
CA MET A 22 10.83 -6.88 7.27
C MET A 22 12.18 -7.22 7.89
N LYS A 23 12.88 -6.22 8.45
CA LYS A 23 14.21 -6.42 9.06
C LYS A 23 14.21 -7.44 10.20
N ARG A 24 13.09 -7.61 10.89
CA ARG A 24 12.95 -8.61 11.96
C ARG A 24 12.79 -10.05 11.47
N GLY A 25 12.75 -10.28 10.13
CA GLY A 25 12.74 -11.61 9.52
C GLY A 25 11.36 -12.13 9.10
N ASP A 26 10.28 -11.44 9.44
CA ASP A 26 8.95 -11.75 8.91
C ASP A 26 8.62 -10.93 7.65
N ARG A 27 7.37 -10.98 7.18
CA ARG A 27 6.95 -10.31 5.96
C ARG A 27 5.52 -9.83 6.05
N LEU A 28 5.25 -8.69 5.40
CA LEU A 28 3.90 -8.14 5.28
C LEU A 28 3.33 -8.41 3.89
N ALA A 29 2.03 -8.66 3.85
CA ALA A 29 1.30 -8.93 2.63
C ALA A 29 0.80 -7.63 2.00
N ALA A 30 1.05 -7.50 0.70
CA ALA A 30 0.61 -6.34 -0.07
C ALA A 30 -0.29 -6.74 -1.23
N ARG A 31 -1.03 -5.77 -1.74
CA ARG A 31 -1.69 -5.77 -3.03
C ARG A 31 -1.36 -4.46 -3.72
N ILE A 32 -0.98 -4.54 -5.00
CA ILE A 32 -0.44 -3.40 -5.72
C ILE A 32 -1.19 -3.22 -7.03
N TRP A 33 -1.64 -2.02 -7.29
CA TRP A 33 -2.19 -1.58 -8.57
C TRP A 33 -1.19 -0.66 -9.24
N LEU A 34 -0.81 -0.97 -10.48
CA LEU A 34 0.20 -0.26 -11.24
C LEU A 34 -0.30 0.12 -12.62
N PRO A 35 0.12 1.27 -13.18
CA PRO A 35 0.13 1.42 -14.63
C PRO A 35 0.91 0.26 -15.26
N VAL A 36 0.43 -0.28 -16.38
CA VAL A 36 1.05 -1.47 -17.01
C VAL A 36 2.50 -1.26 -17.43
N ASP A 37 2.87 0.00 -17.73
CA ASP A 37 4.19 0.44 -18.17
C ASP A 37 5.06 1.06 -17.05
N ALA A 38 4.65 0.93 -15.78
CA ALA A 38 5.33 1.57 -14.64
C ALA A 38 6.81 1.16 -14.47
N GLU A 39 7.22 -0.01 -14.96
CA GLU A 39 8.63 -0.42 -14.91
C GLU A 39 9.52 0.33 -15.92
N GLN A 40 8.94 0.73 -17.06
CA GLN A 40 9.59 1.56 -18.08
C GLN A 40 9.46 3.06 -17.78
N ASN A 41 8.34 3.44 -17.17
CA ASN A 41 7.99 4.81 -16.80
C ASN A 41 7.62 4.87 -15.31
N PRO A 42 8.60 4.90 -14.39
CA PRO A 42 8.34 4.87 -12.96
C PRO A 42 7.42 6.01 -12.49
N VAL A 43 6.53 5.70 -11.56
CA VAL A 43 5.51 6.62 -11.05
C VAL A 43 5.64 6.81 -9.53
N PRO A 44 5.14 7.92 -8.95
CA PRO A 44 5.07 8.05 -7.50
C PRO A 44 4.11 7.02 -6.90
N ALA A 45 4.36 6.62 -5.66
CA ALA A 45 3.56 5.62 -4.97
C ALA A 45 2.65 6.22 -3.89
N LEU A 46 1.49 5.59 -3.71
CA LEU A 46 0.53 5.88 -2.65
C LEU A 46 0.30 4.63 -1.81
N LEU A 47 0.56 4.73 -0.51
CA LEU A 47 0.46 3.64 0.45
C LEU A 47 -0.75 3.81 1.36
N GLU A 48 -1.62 2.81 1.41
CA GLU A 48 -2.59 2.62 2.48
C GLU A 48 -2.16 1.44 3.35
N TYR A 49 -1.80 1.72 4.60
CA TYR A 49 -1.22 0.78 5.55
C TYR A 49 -2.13 0.65 6.76
N ILE A 50 -2.96 -0.41 6.80
CA ILE A 50 -4.03 -0.58 7.78
C ILE A 50 -4.29 -2.07 8.11
N PRO A 51 -4.92 -2.39 9.26
CA PRO A 51 -5.14 -3.77 9.69
C PRO A 51 -6.43 -4.43 9.18
N TYR A 52 -7.16 -3.82 8.24
CA TYR A 52 -8.52 -4.21 7.91
C TYR A 52 -8.65 -5.29 6.82
N ARG A 53 -7.63 -6.13 6.65
CA ARG A 53 -7.62 -7.33 5.80
C ARG A 53 -7.96 -7.05 4.32
N LYS A 54 -6.92 -6.86 3.51
CA LYS A 54 -7.03 -6.57 2.05
C LYS A 54 -7.72 -7.68 1.24
N ARG A 55 -7.76 -8.92 1.78
CA ARG A 55 -8.30 -10.08 1.07
C ARG A 55 -9.82 -10.13 1.06
N ASP A 56 -10.48 -9.60 2.08
CA ASP A 56 -11.94 -9.72 2.26
C ASP A 56 -12.61 -8.42 2.72
N MET A 57 -12.29 -7.91 3.91
CA MET A 57 -13.05 -6.85 4.58
C MET A 57 -13.07 -5.53 3.83
N THR A 58 -11.90 -5.05 3.37
CA THR A 58 -11.80 -3.78 2.64
C THR A 58 -11.83 -3.93 1.12
N ARG A 59 -11.74 -5.16 0.62
CA ARG A 59 -11.60 -5.46 -0.80
C ARG A 59 -12.61 -4.76 -1.71
N PRO A 60 -13.92 -4.73 -1.41
CA PRO A 60 -14.89 -4.07 -2.27
C PRO A 60 -14.65 -2.55 -2.44
N GLY A 61 -14.10 -1.89 -1.41
CA GLY A 61 -13.74 -0.48 -1.46
C GLY A 61 -12.34 -0.23 -2.04
N ASP A 62 -11.42 -1.16 -1.82
CA ASP A 62 -10.04 -1.05 -2.30
C ASP A 62 -9.96 -1.14 -3.83
N GLU A 63 -10.74 -2.06 -4.44
CA GLU A 63 -10.72 -2.26 -5.90
C GLU A 63 -10.93 -0.97 -6.70
N PRO A 64 -12.04 -0.23 -6.56
CA PRO A 64 -12.24 0.98 -7.34
C PRO A 64 -11.29 2.11 -6.93
N LYS A 65 -10.97 2.24 -5.64
CA LYS A 65 -10.13 3.31 -5.12
C LYS A 65 -8.69 3.22 -5.63
N HIS A 66 -8.05 2.08 -5.45
CA HIS A 66 -6.65 1.90 -5.86
C HIS A 66 -6.51 1.81 -7.38
N ALA A 67 -7.47 1.21 -8.07
CA ALA A 67 -7.51 1.20 -9.54
C ALA A 67 -7.62 2.63 -10.11
N TRP A 68 -8.38 3.52 -9.45
CA TRP A 68 -8.51 4.91 -9.85
C TRP A 68 -7.16 5.63 -9.75
N PHE A 69 -6.43 5.48 -8.63
CA PHE A 69 -5.10 6.07 -8.49
C PHE A 69 -4.11 5.54 -9.52
N ALA A 70 -4.09 4.22 -9.75
CA ALA A 70 -3.20 3.63 -10.74
C ALA A 70 -3.54 4.07 -12.17
N GLY A 71 -4.83 4.18 -12.48
CA GLY A 71 -5.31 4.71 -13.76
C GLY A 71 -4.92 6.18 -14.00
N HIS A 72 -4.55 6.91 -12.95
CA HIS A 72 -4.09 8.31 -13.01
C HIS A 72 -2.58 8.47 -12.78
N GLY A 73 -1.80 7.40 -12.93
CA GLY A 73 -0.34 7.47 -12.95
C GLY A 73 0.33 7.36 -11.57
N TYR A 74 -0.26 6.62 -10.64
CA TYR A 74 0.35 6.28 -9.35
C TYR A 74 0.53 4.77 -9.21
N ALA A 75 1.56 4.33 -8.50
CA ALA A 75 1.59 3.00 -7.94
C ALA A 75 0.77 3.03 -6.64
N SER A 76 -0.33 2.28 -6.56
CA SER A 76 -1.21 2.33 -5.39
C SER A 76 -1.14 1.00 -4.63
N LEU A 77 -0.85 1.07 -3.33
CA LEU A 77 -0.60 -0.12 -2.51
C LEU A 77 -1.53 -0.18 -1.31
N ARG A 78 -2.05 -1.39 -1.08
CA ARG A 78 -2.74 -1.76 0.15
C ARG A 78 -1.89 -2.81 0.86
N VAL A 79 -1.43 -2.48 2.06
CA VAL A 79 -0.57 -3.35 2.88
C VAL A 79 -1.28 -3.69 4.18
N ASP A 80 -1.39 -4.97 4.49
CA ASP A 80 -1.87 -5.43 5.78
C ASP A 80 -0.78 -5.24 6.84
N MET A 81 -1.14 -4.69 7.98
CA MET A 81 -0.23 -4.52 9.12
C MET A 81 0.17 -5.87 9.72
N ALA A 82 1.26 -5.90 10.47
CA ALA A 82 1.72 -7.10 11.16
C ALA A 82 0.62 -7.71 12.04
N GLY A 83 0.40 -9.01 11.89
CA GLY A 83 -0.65 -9.75 12.61
C GLY A 83 -2.08 -9.52 12.12
N ALA A 84 -2.25 -8.80 11.00
CA ALA A 84 -3.54 -8.59 10.36
C ALA A 84 -3.59 -9.22 8.96
N GLY A 85 -4.77 -9.67 8.54
CA GLY A 85 -5.03 -10.22 7.22
C GLY A 85 -4.12 -11.37 6.86
N ASP A 86 -3.32 -11.20 5.80
CA ASP A 86 -2.37 -12.19 5.31
C ASP A 86 -0.93 -11.94 5.82
N SER A 87 -0.69 -10.85 6.54
CA SER A 87 0.63 -10.51 7.07
C SER A 87 1.05 -11.38 8.24
N PHE A 88 2.35 -11.66 8.29
CA PHE A 88 2.96 -12.34 9.44
C PHE A 88 3.09 -11.40 10.65
N GLY A 89 3.46 -11.97 11.79
CA GLY A 89 3.65 -11.22 13.02
C GLY A 89 2.44 -11.26 13.96
N VAL A 90 2.47 -10.43 14.98
CA VAL A 90 1.42 -10.32 16.01
C VAL A 90 1.11 -8.84 16.22
N MET A 91 -0.15 -8.49 16.09
CA MET A 91 -0.65 -7.18 16.52
C MET A 91 -0.87 -7.21 18.03
N ARG A 92 -0.16 -6.37 18.76
CA ARG A 92 -0.24 -6.34 20.24
C ARG A 92 -1.15 -5.22 20.72
N ASP A 93 -1.13 -4.08 20.05
CA ASP A 93 -1.88 -2.88 20.41
C ASP A 93 -1.98 -1.93 19.20
N GLU A 94 -2.86 -0.93 19.31
CA GLU A 94 -2.96 0.19 18.38
C GLU A 94 -1.78 1.15 18.57
N TYR A 95 -1.31 1.74 17.47
CA TYR A 95 -0.28 2.78 17.45
C TYR A 95 1.03 2.39 18.15
N ALA A 96 1.31 1.09 18.19
CA ALA A 96 2.53 0.57 18.78
C ALA A 96 3.77 1.02 17.99
N ARG A 97 4.90 1.17 18.71
CA ARG A 97 6.18 1.54 18.06
C ARG A 97 6.56 0.62 16.90
N GLN A 98 6.22 -0.66 16.99
CA GLN A 98 6.46 -1.64 15.93
C GLN A 98 5.71 -1.29 14.64
N GLU A 99 4.46 -0.87 14.74
CA GLU A 99 3.65 -0.42 13.61
C GLU A 99 4.33 0.73 12.85
N LEU A 100 4.82 1.72 13.59
CA LEU A 100 5.48 2.89 13.00
C LEU A 100 6.81 2.50 12.33
N GLN A 101 7.58 1.63 12.96
CA GLN A 101 8.83 1.13 12.39
C GLN A 101 8.57 0.31 11.12
N ASP A 102 7.57 -0.55 11.13
CA ASP A 102 7.14 -1.32 9.96
C ASP A 102 6.69 -0.39 8.82
N GLY A 103 5.93 0.64 9.12
CA GLY A 103 5.51 1.65 8.13
C GLY A 103 6.70 2.31 7.42
N LYS A 104 7.75 2.67 8.17
CA LYS A 104 9.02 3.19 7.59
C LYS A 104 9.70 2.17 6.69
N GLU A 105 9.77 0.91 7.11
CA GLU A 105 10.38 -0.16 6.31
C GLU A 105 9.60 -0.43 5.02
N VAL A 106 8.28 -0.41 5.09
CA VAL A 106 7.39 -0.52 3.92
C VAL A 106 7.64 0.63 2.94
N ILE A 107 7.68 1.87 3.40
CA ILE A 107 7.99 3.05 2.57
C ILE A 107 9.36 2.90 1.91
N ALA A 108 10.37 2.50 2.67
CA ALA A 108 11.73 2.32 2.16
C ALA A 108 11.80 1.17 1.12
N TRP A 109 11.01 0.12 1.28
CA TRP A 109 10.90 -0.95 0.29
C TRP A 109 10.24 -0.47 -0.99
N ILE A 110 9.10 0.26 -0.88
CA ILE A 110 8.37 0.83 -2.02
C ILE A 110 9.27 1.77 -2.83
N ALA A 111 9.99 2.66 -2.15
CA ALA A 111 10.84 3.66 -2.78
C ALA A 111 11.98 3.06 -3.63
N ARG A 112 12.37 1.81 -3.37
CA ARG A 112 13.42 1.09 -4.11
C ARG A 112 12.90 0.20 -5.25
N GLN A 113 11.58 0.13 -5.44
CA GLN A 113 11.02 -0.70 -6.50
C GLN A 113 11.27 -0.08 -7.89
N PRO A 114 11.51 -0.89 -8.92
CA PRO A 114 11.82 -0.37 -10.27
C PRO A 114 10.66 0.44 -10.88
N TRP A 115 9.44 0.21 -10.45
CA TRP A 115 8.24 0.95 -10.88
C TRP A 115 7.98 2.23 -10.09
N CYS A 116 8.81 2.56 -9.08
CA CYS A 116 8.62 3.72 -8.21
C CYS A 116 9.68 4.79 -8.47
N THR A 117 9.26 6.06 -8.53
CA THR A 117 10.18 7.21 -8.64
C THR A 117 10.96 7.52 -7.36
N GLY A 118 10.79 6.72 -6.29
CA GLY A 118 11.33 6.99 -4.96
C GLY A 118 10.44 7.92 -4.11
N LYS A 119 9.38 8.47 -4.68
CA LYS A 119 8.42 9.33 -3.96
C LYS A 119 7.25 8.50 -3.47
N VAL A 120 7.02 8.50 -2.17
CA VAL A 120 5.95 7.72 -1.52
C VAL A 120 5.12 8.63 -0.64
N GLY A 121 3.81 8.68 -0.88
CA GLY A 121 2.82 9.30 -0.01
C GLY A 121 2.04 8.24 0.75
N MET A 122 1.53 8.59 1.93
CA MET A 122 0.58 7.76 2.67
C MET A 122 -0.79 8.43 2.68
N PHE A 123 -1.83 7.62 2.74
CA PHE A 123 -3.19 8.10 2.92
C PHE A 123 -4.02 7.05 3.69
N GLY A 124 -5.13 7.46 4.24
CA GLY A 124 -6.05 6.54 4.91
C GLY A 124 -7.14 7.26 5.69
N ILE A 125 -8.08 6.47 6.18
CA ILE A 125 -9.18 6.89 7.04
C ILE A 125 -9.00 6.21 8.40
N SER A 126 -9.39 6.87 9.50
CA SER A 126 -9.32 6.32 10.86
C SER A 126 -7.88 5.92 11.20
N TRP A 127 -7.62 4.65 11.50
CA TRP A 127 -6.28 4.13 11.80
C TRP A 127 -5.26 4.49 10.71
N GLY A 128 -5.61 4.35 9.43
CA GLY A 128 -4.74 4.72 8.31
C GLY A 128 -4.43 6.21 8.24
N GLY A 129 -5.34 7.08 8.67
CA GLY A 129 -5.09 8.52 8.81
C GLY A 129 -4.11 8.82 9.93
N PHE A 130 -4.31 8.22 11.11
CA PHE A 130 -3.42 8.38 12.26
C PHE A 130 -2.00 7.88 11.98
N ASN A 131 -1.86 6.66 11.48
CA ASN A 131 -0.52 6.11 11.24
C ASN A 131 0.22 6.87 10.14
N SER A 132 -0.49 7.41 9.14
CA SER A 132 0.14 8.26 8.12
C SER A 132 0.78 9.49 8.73
N LEU A 133 0.10 10.17 9.65
CA LEU A 133 0.66 11.34 10.36
C LEU A 133 1.80 10.95 11.31
N GLN A 134 1.66 9.84 12.03
CA GLN A 134 2.67 9.37 12.96
C GLN A 134 3.95 8.93 12.25
N VAL A 135 3.83 8.21 11.13
CA VAL A 135 5.00 7.81 10.33
C VAL A 135 5.66 9.00 9.66
N ALA A 136 4.90 10.02 9.25
CA ALA A 136 5.45 11.25 8.67
C ALA A 136 6.23 12.10 9.68
N ALA A 137 6.01 11.89 10.98
CA ALA A 137 6.74 12.59 12.06
C ALA A 137 8.08 11.93 12.43
N LEU A 138 8.45 10.79 11.84
CA LEU A 138 9.68 10.05 12.08
C LEU A 138 10.78 10.36 11.06
#